data_0017a3cb5fb2a23fde72549a6662c99b
#
_entry.id   0017a3cb5fb2a23fde72549a6662c99b
#
_cell.length_a   1.000
_cell.length_b   1.000
_cell.length_c   1.000
_cell.angle_alpha   90.00
_cell.angle_beta   90.00
_cell.angle_gamma   90.00
#
_symmetry.space_group_name_H-M   'P 1'
#
loop_
_entity.id
_entity.type
_entity.pdbx_description
1 polymer ?
#
loop_
_entity_poly.entity_id
_entity_poly.type
_entity_poly.pdbx_seq_one_letter_code
_entity_poly.pdbx_strand_id
1 'polypeptide(L)'
;DGSGDFFTLTEAVAAVPDFCRDTTRILVCEGVYREKVVVPATKRNVILEGVHGIGADTDRPAVSKAGFENRRGAVTVTWDDYAAKIGATGRPLGTSGSSTVYFGGDGWTVRGLTFENAAGCVGQAVAVQCLGTDLHFIGCRFLGNQDTLYLYGAGNRDGRTCAENARIRFDDCYVEGTTDFIFGSAAALFCNCEIRSKADSYITAASTCKGQPVGFVFRNCRLTAAEGVTRCWLGRPWRDYAQTVFVGCHLGPHIVPEGWHDWSKPRAHRTAFYAEYHSEGPGAAPRSRVGWSRQLTGKEVRQVLAAFEK
;
A
#
# COMPACT_ATOMS: atom_id res chain seq x y z
N ASP A 1 17.48 -22.12 9.25
CA ASP A 1 17.92 -23.51 9.49
C ASP A 1 19.03 -23.94 8.53
N GLY A 2 19.37 -23.14 7.53
CA GLY A 2 20.42 -23.41 6.55
C GLY A 2 20.04 -24.37 5.43
N SER A 3 18.75 -24.69 5.27
CA SER A 3 18.26 -25.59 4.21
C SER A 3 18.02 -24.88 2.87
N GLY A 4 18.00 -23.52 2.84
CA GLY A 4 17.79 -22.75 1.63
C GLY A 4 19.08 -22.45 0.85
N ASP A 5 18.94 -22.02 -0.41
CA ASP A 5 20.05 -21.58 -1.26
C ASP A 5 20.70 -20.27 -0.74
N PHE A 6 19.93 -19.45 0.01
CA PHE A 6 20.35 -18.17 0.56
C PHE A 6 19.90 -18.02 2.01
N PHE A 7 20.66 -17.30 2.82
CA PHE A 7 20.34 -17.01 4.22
C PHE A 7 19.49 -15.74 4.39
N THR A 8 19.59 -14.82 3.43
CA THR A 8 18.90 -13.52 3.46
C THR A 8 18.05 -13.31 2.21
N LEU A 9 17.00 -12.51 2.34
CA LEU A 9 16.18 -12.10 1.21
C LEU A 9 16.97 -11.17 0.28
N THR A 10 17.86 -10.36 0.83
CA THR A 10 18.76 -9.49 0.06
C THR A 10 19.66 -10.28 -0.88
N GLU A 11 20.26 -11.39 -0.42
CA GLU A 11 21.08 -12.29 -1.27
C GLU A 11 20.22 -12.95 -2.36
N ALA A 12 19.04 -13.46 -2.01
CA ALA A 12 18.12 -14.07 -2.96
C ALA A 12 17.69 -13.09 -4.07
N VAL A 13 17.38 -11.83 -3.70
CA VAL A 13 17.07 -10.76 -4.66
C VAL A 13 18.27 -10.44 -5.55
N ALA A 14 19.48 -10.38 -4.97
CA ALA A 14 20.71 -10.11 -5.73
C ALA A 14 20.99 -11.17 -6.77
N ALA A 15 20.68 -12.45 -6.48
CA ALA A 15 20.87 -13.58 -7.38
C ALA A 15 19.91 -13.62 -8.58
N VAL A 16 18.78 -12.90 -8.55
CA VAL A 16 17.89 -12.78 -9.71
C VAL A 16 18.66 -12.17 -10.87
N PRO A 17 18.64 -12.75 -12.10
CA PRO A 17 19.29 -12.15 -13.25
C PRO A 17 18.76 -10.74 -13.56
N ASP A 18 19.66 -9.83 -13.96
CA ASP A 18 19.28 -8.50 -14.38
C ASP A 18 18.50 -8.51 -15.69
N PHE A 19 17.42 -7.73 -15.78
CA PHE A 19 16.56 -7.60 -16.95
C PHE A 19 16.01 -8.92 -17.47
N CYS A 20 15.84 -9.92 -16.58
CA CYS A 20 15.30 -11.22 -16.93
C CYS A 20 13.92 -11.08 -17.58
N ARG A 21 13.71 -11.80 -18.68
CA ARG A 21 12.41 -11.89 -19.37
C ARG A 21 11.56 -13.03 -18.84
N ASP A 22 12.21 -14.08 -18.37
CA ASP A 22 11.56 -15.24 -17.77
C ASP A 22 11.22 -14.97 -16.31
N THR A 23 10.22 -15.67 -15.79
CA THR A 23 9.83 -15.54 -14.39
C THR A 23 10.82 -16.28 -13.48
N THR A 24 11.41 -15.56 -12.55
CA THR A 24 12.19 -16.15 -11.44
C THR A 24 11.26 -16.33 -10.23
N ARG A 25 11.35 -17.48 -9.55
CA ARG A 25 10.59 -17.73 -8.32
C ARG A 25 11.54 -17.79 -7.13
N ILE A 26 11.22 -16.99 -6.10
CA ILE A 26 11.90 -16.99 -4.80
C ILE A 26 10.91 -17.52 -3.77
N LEU A 27 11.24 -18.66 -3.15
CA LEU A 27 10.48 -19.21 -2.04
C LEU A 27 11.14 -18.78 -0.73
N VAL A 28 10.37 -18.16 0.16
CA VAL A 28 10.86 -17.63 1.44
C VAL A 28 10.35 -18.51 2.57
N CYS A 29 11.25 -19.20 3.24
CA CYS A 29 10.91 -20.04 4.39
C CYS A 29 10.38 -19.24 5.57
N GLU A 30 9.62 -19.91 6.45
CA GLU A 30 9.15 -19.31 7.71
C GLU A 30 10.28 -18.69 8.50
N GLY A 31 10.07 -17.47 9.01
CA GLY A 31 11.05 -16.78 9.83
C GLY A 31 10.86 -15.28 9.86
N VAL A 32 11.67 -14.64 10.71
CA VAL A 32 11.75 -13.19 10.82
C VAL A 32 13.07 -12.73 10.20
N TYR A 33 12.97 -12.08 9.07
CA TYR A 33 14.07 -11.51 8.30
C TYR A 33 14.27 -10.05 8.72
N ARG A 34 15.22 -9.82 9.62
CA ARG A 34 15.54 -8.47 10.09
C ARG A 34 16.55 -7.83 9.16
N GLU A 35 16.06 -7.34 8.03
CA GLU A 35 16.88 -6.76 6.99
C GLU A 35 16.14 -5.67 6.20
N LYS A 36 16.91 -4.75 5.63
CA LYS A 36 16.43 -3.72 4.72
C LYS A 36 16.65 -4.18 3.30
N VAL A 37 15.56 -4.48 2.60
CA VAL A 37 15.62 -5.09 1.26
C VAL A 37 15.43 -4.03 0.19
N VAL A 38 16.37 -3.95 -0.73
CA VAL A 38 16.28 -3.09 -1.92
C VAL A 38 16.20 -3.96 -3.17
N VAL A 39 15.08 -3.87 -3.87
CA VAL A 39 14.90 -4.49 -5.19
C VAL A 39 15.27 -3.45 -6.25
N PRO A 40 16.42 -3.59 -6.94
CA PRO A 40 16.83 -2.68 -8.01
C PRO A 40 15.87 -2.72 -9.22
N ALA A 41 15.82 -1.65 -10.00
CA ALA A 41 15.02 -1.57 -11.22
C ALA A 41 15.39 -2.62 -12.29
N THR A 42 16.58 -3.21 -12.18
CA THR A 42 17.04 -4.27 -13.06
C THR A 42 16.45 -5.65 -12.75
N LYS A 43 15.95 -5.86 -11.53
CA LYS A 43 15.36 -7.14 -11.09
C LYS A 43 13.87 -7.17 -11.42
N ARG A 44 13.50 -7.93 -12.44
CA ARG A 44 12.15 -7.93 -13.03
C ARG A 44 11.58 -9.33 -13.14
N ASN A 45 10.25 -9.42 -13.24
CA ASN A 45 9.50 -10.66 -13.48
C ASN A 45 9.76 -11.71 -12.41
N VAL A 46 9.51 -11.36 -11.13
CA VAL A 46 9.77 -12.25 -9.99
C VAL A 46 8.49 -12.59 -9.26
N ILE A 47 8.35 -13.86 -8.89
CA ILE A 47 7.36 -14.33 -7.91
C ILE A 47 8.10 -14.53 -6.59
N LEU A 48 7.77 -13.73 -5.58
CA LEU A 48 8.26 -13.85 -4.21
C LEU A 48 7.15 -14.43 -3.34
N GLU A 49 7.35 -15.60 -2.79
CA GLU A 49 6.29 -16.33 -2.10
C GLU A 49 6.77 -16.88 -0.75
N GLY A 50 6.02 -16.55 0.31
CA GLY A 50 6.22 -17.14 1.62
C GLY A 50 5.68 -18.56 1.66
N VAL A 51 6.52 -19.53 2.05
CA VAL A 51 6.13 -20.93 2.20
C VAL A 51 5.87 -21.26 3.66
N HIS A 52 4.77 -21.94 3.92
CA HIS A 52 4.36 -22.39 5.24
C HIS A 52 4.65 -23.88 5.36
N GLY A 53 5.70 -24.25 6.10
CA GLY A 53 6.08 -25.65 6.38
C GLY A 53 6.48 -26.47 5.16
N ILE A 54 7.47 -27.33 5.29
CA ILE A 54 7.82 -28.31 4.27
C ILE A 54 6.67 -29.34 4.18
N GLY A 55 5.84 -29.25 3.13
CA GLY A 55 4.67 -30.13 2.91
C GLY A 55 3.33 -29.42 2.83
N ALA A 56 3.27 -28.09 2.86
CA ALA A 56 2.02 -27.36 2.66
C ALA A 56 1.58 -27.44 1.19
N ASP A 57 0.37 -27.96 1.00
CA ASP A 57 -0.33 -28.07 -0.27
C ASP A 57 -0.40 -26.70 -0.98
N THR A 58 0.24 -26.59 -2.13
CA THR A 58 0.33 -25.35 -2.93
C THR A 58 -1.01 -24.96 -3.58
N ASP A 59 -2.03 -25.84 -3.50
CA ASP A 59 -3.35 -25.65 -4.11
C ASP A 59 -4.42 -25.06 -3.17
N ARG A 60 -4.03 -24.62 -1.97
CA ARG A 60 -5.01 -24.06 -1.03
C ARG A 60 -5.41 -22.64 -1.45
N PRO A 61 -6.71 -22.39 -1.74
CA PRO A 61 -7.18 -21.09 -2.14
C PRO A 61 -6.92 -20.05 -1.03
N ALA A 62 -6.48 -18.87 -1.44
CA ALA A 62 -6.24 -17.73 -0.58
C ALA A 62 -7.48 -17.42 0.28
N VAL A 63 -7.25 -17.32 1.58
CA VAL A 63 -8.04 -16.63 2.61
C VAL A 63 -9.56 -16.84 2.62
N SER A 64 -10.04 -17.70 3.52
CA SER A 64 -11.43 -17.65 3.98
C SER A 64 -11.68 -16.38 4.81
N LYS A 65 -12.91 -15.83 4.76
CA LYS A 65 -13.38 -14.59 5.42
C LYS A 65 -13.13 -14.49 6.94
N ALA A 66 -12.62 -15.53 7.58
CA ALA A 66 -12.43 -15.63 9.03
C ALA A 66 -10.99 -15.41 9.53
N GLY A 67 -10.03 -14.95 8.70
CA GLY A 67 -8.65 -15.22 9.01
C GLY A 67 -7.58 -14.15 8.92
N PHE A 68 -7.87 -12.84 8.89
CA PHE A 68 -6.78 -11.85 8.99
C PHE A 68 -6.11 -11.85 10.37
N GLU A 69 -6.83 -12.16 11.43
CA GLU A 69 -6.31 -12.11 12.81
C GLU A 69 -5.37 -13.29 13.17
N ASN A 70 -5.51 -14.45 12.56
CA ASN A 70 -4.78 -15.67 12.94
C ASN A 70 -3.54 -16.00 12.07
N ARG A 71 -3.23 -15.20 11.05
CA ARG A 71 -2.00 -15.34 10.26
C ARG A 71 -1.02 -14.23 10.63
N ARG A 72 -0.49 -14.22 11.84
CA ARG A 72 0.80 -13.56 12.10
C ARG A 72 1.80 -14.27 11.21
N GLY A 73 2.27 -13.54 10.18
CA GLY A 73 2.92 -14.10 9.02
C GLY A 73 4.06 -15.03 9.39
N ALA A 74 3.99 -16.23 8.88
CA ALA A 74 5.08 -17.18 8.94
C ALA A 74 6.38 -16.59 8.39
N VAL A 75 6.28 -15.67 7.42
CA VAL A 75 7.40 -14.94 6.83
C VAL A 75 7.22 -13.45 7.12
N THR A 76 8.10 -12.87 7.93
CA THR A 76 8.09 -11.43 8.26
C THR A 76 9.41 -10.79 7.87
N VAL A 77 9.36 -9.74 7.05
CA VAL A 77 10.51 -8.85 6.76
C VAL A 77 10.32 -7.58 7.56
N THR A 78 11.26 -7.27 8.46
CA THR A 78 11.13 -6.15 9.41
C THR A 78 12.41 -5.34 9.52
N TRP A 79 12.25 -4.02 9.68
CA TRP A 79 13.31 -3.06 9.95
C TRP A 79 12.77 -1.87 10.76
N ASP A 80 13.66 -0.99 11.27
CA ASP A 80 13.28 0.08 12.19
C ASP A 80 13.81 1.47 11.80
N ASP A 81 14.04 1.70 10.51
CA ASP A 81 14.43 3.03 10.04
C ASP A 81 13.21 3.97 9.98
N TYR A 82 13.45 5.25 10.32
CA TYR A 82 12.47 6.32 10.22
C TYR A 82 13.10 7.59 9.61
N ALA A 83 12.28 8.49 9.10
CA ALA A 83 12.74 9.61 8.26
C ALA A 83 13.76 10.53 8.97
N ALA A 84 13.58 10.79 10.26
CA ALA A 84 14.49 11.65 11.03
C ALA A 84 15.75 10.93 11.55
N LYS A 85 15.84 9.59 11.42
CA LYS A 85 17.04 8.81 11.82
C LYS A 85 18.23 9.26 10.99
N ILE A 86 19.35 9.55 11.67
CA ILE A 86 20.59 9.96 11.01
C ILE A 86 21.25 8.74 10.34
N GLY A 87 21.44 8.79 9.05
CA GLY A 87 22.10 7.76 8.27
C GLY A 87 23.62 7.88 8.27
N ALA A 88 24.31 6.98 7.57
CA ALA A 88 25.78 6.92 7.47
C ALA A 88 26.42 8.21 6.89
N THR A 89 25.65 9.02 6.16
CA THR A 89 26.12 10.31 5.59
C THR A 89 26.05 11.47 6.58
N GLY A 90 25.63 11.24 7.84
CA GLY A 90 25.39 12.28 8.85
C GLY A 90 24.12 13.12 8.59
N ARG A 91 23.26 12.71 7.69
CA ARG A 91 21.98 13.39 7.35
C ARG A 91 20.79 12.50 7.67
N PRO A 92 19.59 13.08 7.92
CA PRO A 92 18.36 12.29 8.04
C PRO A 92 18.13 11.41 6.81
N LEU A 93 17.63 10.20 7.04
CA LEU A 93 17.31 9.23 5.97
C LEU A 93 16.22 9.76 5.02
N GLY A 94 15.30 10.59 5.53
CA GLY A 94 14.10 11.00 4.82
C GLY A 94 13.09 9.86 4.66
N THR A 95 11.89 10.20 4.18
CA THR A 95 10.80 9.22 4.06
C THR A 95 11.18 8.01 3.20
N SER A 96 11.74 8.24 2.00
CA SER A 96 12.19 7.14 1.13
C SER A 96 13.31 6.29 1.73
N GLY A 97 14.23 6.94 2.44
CA GLY A 97 15.34 6.25 3.11
C GLY A 97 14.90 5.41 4.31
N SER A 98 13.68 5.55 4.80
CA SER A 98 13.16 4.81 5.94
C SER A 98 12.56 3.44 5.58
N SER A 99 12.35 3.14 4.28
CA SER A 99 11.63 1.94 3.88
C SER A 99 12.33 0.65 4.30
N THR A 100 11.55 -0.29 4.86
CA THR A 100 12.01 -1.65 5.14
C THR A 100 12.25 -2.39 3.83
N VAL A 101 11.28 -2.34 2.91
CA VAL A 101 11.44 -2.93 1.57
C VAL A 101 11.16 -1.88 0.50
N TYR A 102 12.05 -1.80 -0.48
CA TYR A 102 11.93 -0.94 -1.65
C TYR A 102 11.83 -1.78 -2.91
N PHE A 103 10.72 -1.67 -3.65
CA PHE A 103 10.50 -2.29 -4.95
C PHE A 103 10.74 -1.29 -6.08
N GLY A 104 11.92 -1.32 -6.68
CA GLY A 104 12.26 -0.52 -7.87
C GLY A 104 12.07 -1.27 -9.19
N GLY A 105 12.02 -2.61 -9.16
CA GLY A 105 11.85 -3.46 -10.34
C GLY A 105 10.37 -3.66 -10.70
N ASP A 106 10.11 -3.97 -11.98
CA ASP A 106 8.78 -4.17 -12.53
C ASP A 106 8.37 -5.66 -12.52
N GLY A 107 7.06 -5.93 -12.57
CA GLY A 107 6.53 -7.28 -12.77
C GLY A 107 6.74 -8.21 -11.56
N TRP A 108 6.69 -7.70 -10.34
CA TRP A 108 6.78 -8.51 -9.13
C TRP A 108 5.41 -8.97 -8.65
N THR A 109 5.28 -10.27 -8.44
CA THR A 109 4.15 -10.86 -7.71
C THR A 109 4.62 -11.33 -6.34
N VAL A 110 4.02 -10.81 -5.29
CA VAL A 110 4.40 -11.10 -3.89
C VAL A 110 3.24 -11.75 -3.17
N ARG A 111 3.47 -12.90 -2.52
CA ARG A 111 2.41 -13.70 -1.91
C ARG A 111 2.71 -14.09 -0.47
N GLY A 112 1.78 -13.82 0.43
CA GLY A 112 1.76 -14.37 1.78
C GLY A 112 2.87 -13.87 2.71
N LEU A 113 3.49 -12.72 2.45
CA LEU A 113 4.52 -12.12 3.29
C LEU A 113 3.94 -11.00 4.19
N THR A 114 4.57 -10.83 5.33
CA THR A 114 4.39 -9.66 6.20
C THR A 114 5.59 -8.74 6.03
N PHE A 115 5.31 -7.45 5.79
CA PHE A 115 6.30 -6.38 5.76
C PHE A 115 6.01 -5.43 6.90
N GLU A 116 7.00 -5.18 7.74
CA GLU A 116 6.85 -4.35 8.92
C GLU A 116 7.91 -3.24 8.95
N ASN A 117 7.49 -2.03 9.32
CA ASN A 117 8.40 -1.05 9.87
C ASN A 117 8.19 -0.96 11.38
N ALA A 118 9.17 -1.42 12.14
CA ALA A 118 9.13 -1.57 13.59
C ALA A 118 9.62 -0.32 14.35
N ALA A 119 9.82 0.82 13.68
CA ALA A 119 10.31 2.04 14.34
C ALA A 119 9.33 2.64 15.37
N GLY A 120 8.05 2.27 15.33
CA GLY A 120 7.04 2.79 16.24
C GLY A 120 6.45 4.14 15.78
N CYS A 121 5.91 4.91 16.73
CA CYS A 121 5.28 6.21 16.45
C CYS A 121 6.31 7.36 16.50
N VAL A 122 7.25 7.36 15.56
CA VAL A 122 8.40 8.29 15.49
C VAL A 122 8.36 9.26 14.30
N GLY A 123 7.19 9.40 13.67
CA GLY A 123 7.01 10.12 12.41
C GLY A 123 7.02 9.16 11.21
N GLN A 124 7.41 9.64 10.03
CA GLN A 124 7.38 8.86 8.79
C GLN A 124 8.33 7.65 8.87
N ALA A 125 7.77 6.45 8.67
CA ALA A 125 8.49 5.19 8.75
C ALA A 125 7.83 4.15 7.83
N VAL A 126 8.41 3.96 6.65
CA VAL A 126 7.80 3.21 5.54
C VAL A 126 8.05 1.71 5.70
N ALA A 127 7.00 0.89 5.66
CA ALA A 127 7.17 -0.57 5.58
C ALA A 127 7.51 -1.00 4.15
N VAL A 128 6.74 -0.54 3.16
CA VAL A 128 7.02 -0.85 1.74
C VAL A 128 6.94 0.41 0.91
N GLN A 129 7.98 0.63 0.10
CA GLN A 129 8.00 1.63 -0.96
C GLN A 129 7.99 0.95 -2.33
N CYS A 130 7.09 1.38 -3.20
CA CYS A 130 6.97 0.89 -4.57
C CYS A 130 7.28 2.01 -5.56
N LEU A 131 8.25 1.79 -6.45
CA LEU A 131 8.58 2.66 -7.57
C LEU A 131 8.37 1.97 -8.92
N GLY A 132 8.54 0.65 -8.98
CA GLY A 132 8.27 -0.17 -10.17
C GLY A 132 6.80 -0.23 -10.54
N THR A 133 6.52 -0.72 -11.75
CA THR A 133 5.16 -0.95 -12.25
C THR A 133 4.82 -2.44 -12.31
N ASP A 134 3.52 -2.73 -12.47
CA ASP A 134 2.99 -4.10 -12.54
C ASP A 134 3.39 -4.93 -11.32
N LEU A 135 3.23 -4.31 -10.13
CA LEU A 135 3.45 -4.95 -8.84
C LEU A 135 2.12 -5.52 -8.33
N HIS A 136 2.13 -6.78 -7.93
CA HIS A 136 0.95 -7.46 -7.43
C HIS A 136 1.20 -8.13 -6.08
N PHE A 137 0.55 -7.66 -5.03
CA PHE A 137 0.60 -8.21 -3.68
C PHE A 137 -0.67 -9.01 -3.39
N ILE A 138 -0.53 -10.26 -2.96
CA ILE A 138 -1.64 -11.19 -2.72
C ILE A 138 -1.51 -11.78 -1.32
N GLY A 139 -2.53 -11.56 -0.48
CA GLY A 139 -2.55 -12.09 0.89
C GLY A 139 -1.41 -11.57 1.77
N CYS A 140 -0.85 -10.42 1.45
CA CYS A 140 0.26 -9.81 2.19
C CYS A 140 -0.24 -8.94 3.35
N ARG A 141 0.65 -8.70 4.31
CA ARG A 141 0.40 -7.80 5.45
C ARG A 141 1.41 -6.66 5.44
N PHE A 142 0.94 -5.45 5.69
CA PHE A 142 1.77 -4.24 5.76
C PHE A 142 1.54 -3.59 7.12
N LEU A 143 2.54 -3.66 7.98
CA LEU A 143 2.48 -3.23 9.38
C LEU A 143 3.37 -1.99 9.56
N GLY A 144 2.78 -0.92 10.06
CA GLY A 144 3.52 0.32 10.31
C GLY A 144 2.71 1.32 11.12
N ASN A 145 3.13 2.55 11.10
CA ASN A 145 2.47 3.67 11.75
C ASN A 145 2.26 4.81 10.73
N GLN A 146 2.92 5.96 10.86
CA GLN A 146 2.83 7.00 9.85
C GLN A 146 3.57 6.57 8.58
N ASP A 147 2.93 6.71 7.41
CA ASP A 147 3.54 6.46 6.09
C ASP A 147 3.85 4.97 5.79
N THR A 148 3.01 4.02 6.20
CA THR A 148 3.26 2.57 6.03
C THR A 148 3.52 2.15 4.59
N LEU A 149 2.67 2.57 3.62
CA LEU A 149 2.81 2.25 2.20
C LEU A 149 3.09 3.50 1.36
N TYR A 150 4.27 3.57 0.78
CA TYR A 150 4.66 4.62 -0.15
C TYR A 150 4.57 4.11 -1.59
N LEU A 151 3.48 4.46 -2.28
CA LEU A 151 3.18 4.01 -3.64
C LEU A 151 3.48 5.14 -4.63
N TYR A 152 4.67 5.10 -5.24
CA TYR A 152 5.19 6.20 -6.05
C TYR A 152 5.51 5.70 -7.46
N GLY A 153 5.03 6.37 -8.48
CA GLY A 153 5.32 6.00 -9.87
C GLY A 153 6.69 6.45 -10.35
N ALA A 154 7.33 5.65 -11.19
CA ALA A 154 8.57 6.04 -11.87
C ALA A 154 8.35 7.32 -12.70
N GLY A 155 9.22 8.31 -12.54
CA GLY A 155 9.15 9.58 -13.25
C GLY A 155 8.49 10.73 -12.50
N ASN A 156 8.01 10.50 -11.27
CA ASN A 156 7.23 11.47 -10.53
C ASN A 156 7.95 12.09 -9.31
N ARG A 157 9.27 12.13 -9.30
CA ARG A 157 10.06 12.62 -8.16
C ARG A 157 9.79 14.07 -7.79
N ASP A 158 9.31 14.88 -8.73
CA ASP A 158 9.02 16.30 -8.53
C ASP A 158 7.50 16.61 -8.49
N GLY A 159 6.63 15.60 -8.67
CA GLY A 159 5.18 15.75 -8.72
C GLY A 159 4.66 16.53 -9.94
N ARG A 160 5.48 16.76 -10.96
CA ARG A 160 5.17 17.64 -12.09
C ARG A 160 4.94 16.91 -13.40
N THR A 161 5.52 15.75 -13.60
CA THR A 161 5.36 14.96 -14.82
C THR A 161 4.95 13.54 -14.52
N CYS A 162 3.86 13.12 -15.12
CA CYS A 162 3.45 11.72 -15.14
C CYS A 162 4.15 11.04 -16.31
N ALA A 163 5.32 10.48 -16.06
CA ALA A 163 5.78 9.37 -16.88
C ALA A 163 4.92 8.16 -16.47
N GLU A 164 4.68 7.25 -17.40
CA GLU A 164 3.80 6.09 -17.31
C GLU A 164 3.41 5.65 -15.90
N ASN A 165 2.11 5.64 -15.61
CA ASN A 165 1.55 5.40 -14.28
C ASN A 165 2.01 4.03 -13.76
N ALA A 166 2.77 4.01 -12.68
CA ALA A 166 3.01 2.75 -11.98
C ALA A 166 1.67 2.14 -11.59
N ARG A 167 1.44 0.90 -12.00
CA ARG A 167 0.27 0.11 -11.64
C ARG A 167 0.63 -0.85 -10.53
N ILE A 168 -0.12 -0.78 -9.44
CA ILE A 168 0.11 -1.62 -8.28
C ILE A 168 -1.24 -2.21 -7.87
N ARG A 169 -1.25 -3.51 -7.59
CA ARG A 169 -2.45 -4.22 -7.16
C ARG A 169 -2.23 -4.92 -5.83
N PHE A 170 -3.25 -4.85 -4.98
CA PHE A 170 -3.32 -5.52 -3.69
C PHE A 170 -4.61 -6.33 -3.64
N ASP A 171 -4.52 -7.65 -3.56
CA ASP A 171 -5.65 -8.54 -3.39
C ASP A 171 -5.57 -9.24 -2.03
N ASP A 172 -6.68 -9.21 -1.28
CA ASP A 172 -6.82 -9.90 0.00
C ASP A 172 -5.70 -9.55 1.01
N CYS A 173 -5.25 -8.28 1.00
CA CYS A 173 -4.17 -7.79 1.84
C CYS A 173 -4.69 -7.12 3.13
N TYR A 174 -3.81 -7.07 4.12
CA TYR A 174 -4.01 -6.30 5.35
C TYR A 174 -3.03 -5.14 5.43
N VAL A 175 -3.54 -3.94 5.66
CA VAL A 175 -2.73 -2.72 5.80
C VAL A 175 -3.12 -2.00 7.08
N GLU A 176 -2.15 -1.67 7.93
CA GLU A 176 -2.38 -0.86 9.12
C GLU A 176 -1.44 0.33 9.23
N GLY A 177 -1.91 1.38 9.89
CA GLY A 177 -1.10 2.55 10.18
C GLY A 177 -1.85 3.62 10.98
N THR A 178 -1.19 4.74 11.20
CA THR A 178 -1.73 5.89 11.94
C THR A 178 -2.10 7.04 11.02
N THR A 179 -1.12 7.72 10.43
CA THR A 179 -1.30 8.94 9.63
C THR A 179 -0.79 8.72 8.23
N ASP A 180 -1.61 9.08 7.22
CA ASP A 180 -1.24 9.04 5.80
C ASP A 180 -0.64 7.68 5.39
N PHE A 181 -1.11 6.60 5.99
CA PHE A 181 -0.42 5.32 5.93
C PHE A 181 -0.54 4.60 4.58
N ILE A 182 -1.31 5.15 3.64
CA ILE A 182 -1.29 4.81 2.22
C ILE A 182 -1.12 6.11 1.44
N PHE A 183 0.07 6.34 0.89
CA PHE A 183 0.37 7.62 0.26
C PHE A 183 1.21 7.48 -1.01
N GLY A 184 1.22 8.53 -1.84
CA GLY A 184 1.98 8.57 -3.09
C GLY A 184 1.13 8.86 -4.33
N SER A 185 1.70 8.60 -5.51
CA SER A 185 1.14 9.02 -6.80
C SER A 185 0.76 7.88 -7.74
N ALA A 186 1.07 6.63 -7.39
CA ALA A 186 0.78 5.48 -8.26
C ALA A 186 -0.73 5.30 -8.53
N ALA A 187 -1.06 4.64 -9.63
CA ALA A 187 -2.35 4.02 -9.82
C ALA A 187 -2.36 2.71 -9.01
N ALA A 188 -3.08 2.68 -7.89
CA ALA A 188 -3.09 1.52 -7.00
C ALA A 188 -4.52 1.03 -6.75
N LEU A 189 -4.73 -0.27 -6.98
CA LEU A 189 -6.01 -0.95 -6.77
C LEU A 189 -5.91 -1.90 -5.57
N PHE A 190 -6.74 -1.66 -4.57
CA PHE A 190 -6.91 -2.53 -3.42
C PHE A 190 -8.24 -3.28 -3.56
N CYS A 191 -8.20 -4.62 -3.60
CA CYS A 191 -9.39 -5.46 -3.70
C CYS A 191 -9.51 -6.35 -2.46
N ASN A 192 -10.68 -6.36 -1.83
CA ASN A 192 -11.02 -7.21 -0.67
C ASN A 192 -10.03 -7.04 0.49
N CYS A 193 -9.39 -5.90 0.63
CA CYS A 193 -8.38 -5.66 1.66
C CYS A 193 -9.02 -5.21 2.98
N GLU A 194 -8.33 -5.49 4.09
CA GLU A 194 -8.61 -4.83 5.36
C GLU A 194 -7.64 -3.66 5.55
N ILE A 195 -8.20 -2.48 5.81
CA ILE A 195 -7.47 -1.23 6.04
C ILE A 195 -7.75 -0.79 7.47
N ARG A 196 -6.75 -0.90 8.36
CA ARG A 196 -6.92 -0.68 9.80
C ARG A 196 -6.24 0.60 10.28
N SER A 197 -7.04 1.52 10.80
CA SER A 197 -6.55 2.74 11.45
C SER A 197 -6.11 2.44 12.90
N LYS A 198 -4.92 2.90 13.28
CA LYS A 198 -4.35 2.71 14.62
C LYS A 198 -4.38 3.99 15.46
N ALA A 199 -4.74 5.12 14.87
CA ALA A 199 -4.91 6.41 15.57
C ALA A 199 -5.94 7.27 14.85
N ASP A 200 -6.48 8.26 15.54
CA ASP A 200 -7.34 9.30 14.96
C ASP A 200 -6.52 10.15 13.99
N SER A 201 -6.68 9.92 12.68
CA SER A 201 -5.92 10.61 11.63
C SER A 201 -6.48 10.33 10.22
N TYR A 202 -5.61 10.26 9.22
CA TYR A 202 -5.95 10.16 7.80
C TYR A 202 -5.45 8.82 7.23
N ILE A 203 -6.31 8.14 6.47
CA ILE A 203 -5.98 6.85 5.85
C ILE A 203 -5.08 7.08 4.63
N THR A 204 -5.54 7.93 3.69
CA THR A 204 -4.80 8.16 2.43
C THR A 204 -4.27 9.58 2.30
N ALA A 205 -3.09 9.71 1.68
CA ALA A 205 -2.50 10.98 1.26
C ALA A 205 -2.02 10.87 -0.20
N ALA A 206 -2.97 10.94 -1.13
CA ALA A 206 -2.66 10.82 -2.55
C ALA A 206 -1.93 12.07 -3.08
N SER A 207 -0.99 11.84 -4.00
CA SER A 207 -0.27 12.87 -4.74
C SER A 207 -0.35 12.65 -6.26
N THR A 208 -1.49 12.15 -6.72
CA THR A 208 -1.77 11.87 -8.12
C THR A 208 -1.41 13.07 -9.00
N CYS A 209 -0.78 12.81 -10.15
CA CYS A 209 -0.38 13.86 -11.06
C CYS A 209 -1.54 14.45 -11.84
N LYS A 210 -1.37 15.69 -12.30
CA LYS A 210 -2.30 16.29 -13.23
C LYS A 210 -2.38 15.46 -14.52
N GLY A 211 -3.59 15.09 -14.91
CA GLY A 211 -3.85 14.32 -16.14
C GLY A 211 -3.69 12.80 -15.99
N GLN A 212 -3.29 12.31 -14.82
CA GLN A 212 -3.30 10.87 -14.53
C GLN A 212 -4.74 10.36 -14.48
N PRO A 213 -5.07 9.25 -15.18
CA PRO A 213 -6.45 8.78 -15.29
C PRO A 213 -7.04 8.28 -13.97
N VAL A 214 -6.23 7.70 -13.08
CA VAL A 214 -6.66 7.15 -11.80
C VAL A 214 -5.54 7.23 -10.75
N GLY A 215 -5.92 7.43 -9.48
CA GLY A 215 -5.03 7.33 -8.32
C GLY A 215 -5.28 6.06 -7.51
N PHE A 216 -5.63 6.20 -6.23
CA PHE A 216 -5.94 5.06 -5.36
C PHE A 216 -7.40 4.65 -5.51
N VAL A 217 -7.64 3.34 -5.66
CA VAL A 217 -8.97 2.75 -5.72
C VAL A 217 -9.07 1.60 -4.72
N PHE A 218 -10.07 1.66 -3.86
CA PHE A 218 -10.41 0.61 -2.90
C PHE A 218 -11.71 -0.04 -3.33
N ARG A 219 -11.69 -1.34 -3.61
CA ARG A 219 -12.85 -2.10 -4.05
C ARG A 219 -13.16 -3.21 -3.06
N ASN A 220 -14.40 -3.22 -2.54
CA ASN A 220 -14.86 -4.23 -1.57
C ASN A 220 -13.94 -4.34 -0.34
N CYS A 221 -13.30 -3.25 0.06
CA CYS A 221 -12.42 -3.22 1.22
C CYS A 221 -13.20 -3.01 2.52
N ARG A 222 -12.65 -3.47 3.62
CA ARG A 222 -13.18 -3.23 4.96
C ARG A 222 -12.26 -2.27 5.72
N LEU A 223 -12.79 -1.12 6.12
CA LEU A 223 -12.09 -0.13 6.93
C LEU A 223 -12.41 -0.39 8.40
N THR A 224 -11.39 -0.72 9.18
CA THR A 224 -11.48 -1.06 10.60
C THR A 224 -10.59 -0.15 11.43
N ALA A 225 -10.69 -0.23 12.75
CA ALA A 225 -9.87 0.58 13.64
C ALA A 225 -9.40 -0.22 14.87
N ALA A 226 -8.32 0.24 15.48
CA ALA A 226 -7.91 -0.19 16.80
C ALA A 226 -8.90 0.32 17.86
N GLU A 227 -8.87 -0.30 19.02
CA GLU A 227 -9.68 0.15 20.17
C GLU A 227 -9.35 1.61 20.52
N GLY A 228 -10.39 2.40 20.80
CA GLY A 228 -10.25 3.82 21.13
C GLY A 228 -10.11 4.77 19.93
N VAL A 229 -9.95 4.27 18.71
CA VAL A 229 -9.89 5.11 17.51
C VAL A 229 -11.32 5.43 17.04
N THR A 230 -11.62 6.73 16.92
CA THR A 230 -13.00 7.20 16.67
C THR A 230 -13.13 8.25 15.55
N ARG A 231 -12.00 8.85 15.08
CA ARG A 231 -12.02 9.99 14.15
C ARG A 231 -10.99 9.84 13.05
N CYS A 232 -11.34 9.14 11.98
CA CYS A 232 -10.47 8.98 10.81
C CYS A 232 -11.13 9.58 9.56
N TRP A 233 -10.35 10.23 8.74
CA TRP A 233 -10.74 10.65 7.40
C TRP A 233 -10.30 9.59 6.38
N LEU A 234 -11.09 9.40 5.34
CA LEU A 234 -10.76 8.53 4.20
C LEU A 234 -9.47 9.00 3.50
N GLY A 235 -9.23 10.32 3.53
CA GLY A 235 -7.99 10.86 3.02
C GLY A 235 -7.92 12.38 3.00
N ARG A 236 -6.71 12.85 2.63
CA ARG A 236 -6.39 14.26 2.42
C ARG A 236 -5.42 14.45 1.25
N PRO A 237 -5.44 15.58 0.49
CA PRO A 237 -4.64 15.75 -0.72
C PRO A 237 -3.20 16.15 -0.40
N TRP A 238 -2.24 15.22 -0.56
CA TRP A 238 -0.83 15.60 -0.49
C TRP A 238 -0.43 16.53 -1.64
N ARG A 239 -1.04 16.36 -2.83
CA ARG A 239 -0.91 17.29 -3.96
C ARG A 239 -2.28 17.64 -4.54
N ASP A 240 -2.32 18.74 -5.32
CA ASP A 240 -3.56 19.37 -5.80
C ASP A 240 -4.49 18.44 -6.60
N TYR A 241 -3.94 17.46 -7.33
CA TYR A 241 -4.68 16.54 -8.20
C TYR A 241 -4.88 15.16 -7.57
N ALA A 242 -4.80 15.08 -6.25
CA ALA A 242 -4.99 13.84 -5.51
C ALA A 242 -6.28 13.12 -5.91
N GLN A 243 -6.19 11.79 -6.12
CA GLN A 243 -7.35 10.96 -6.46
C GLN A 243 -7.42 9.75 -5.54
N THR A 244 -8.59 9.57 -4.90
CA THR A 244 -8.89 8.38 -4.09
C THR A 244 -10.37 8.05 -4.22
N VAL A 245 -10.67 6.77 -4.51
CA VAL A 245 -12.04 6.29 -4.73
C VAL A 245 -12.29 5.04 -3.90
N PHE A 246 -13.43 4.98 -3.20
CA PHE A 246 -13.91 3.79 -2.49
C PHE A 246 -15.15 3.24 -3.21
N VAL A 247 -15.13 1.94 -3.57
CA VAL A 247 -16.18 1.25 -4.34
C VAL A 247 -16.65 0.03 -3.56
N GLY A 248 -17.90 0.01 -3.11
CA GLY A 248 -18.49 -1.11 -2.38
C GLY A 248 -17.77 -1.45 -1.08
N CYS A 249 -17.21 -0.45 -0.40
CA CYS A 249 -16.44 -0.66 0.83
C CYS A 249 -17.30 -0.61 2.08
N HIS A 250 -16.95 -1.44 3.07
CA HIS A 250 -17.54 -1.36 4.40
C HIS A 250 -16.72 -0.42 5.30
N LEU A 251 -17.33 0.69 5.72
CA LEU A 251 -16.70 1.73 6.51
C LEU A 251 -17.07 1.60 7.98
N GLY A 252 -16.08 1.40 8.84
CA GLY A 252 -16.26 1.30 10.28
C GLY A 252 -16.69 2.64 10.93
N PRO A 253 -17.18 2.62 12.19
CA PRO A 253 -17.74 3.80 12.87
C PRO A 253 -16.74 4.91 13.15
N HIS A 254 -15.44 4.62 13.02
CA HIS A 254 -14.35 5.58 13.19
C HIS A 254 -14.23 6.58 12.01
N ILE A 255 -14.90 6.32 10.88
CA ILE A 255 -14.86 7.24 9.74
C ILE A 255 -15.80 8.43 10.00
N VAL A 256 -15.22 9.63 10.00
CA VAL A 256 -15.98 10.86 10.24
C VAL A 256 -17.02 11.14 9.14
N PRO A 257 -18.16 11.79 9.45
CA PRO A 257 -19.22 12.06 8.48
C PRO A 257 -18.76 12.88 7.27
N GLU A 258 -17.83 13.81 7.45
CA GLU A 258 -17.24 14.63 6.39
C GLU A 258 -16.46 13.80 5.37
N GLY A 259 -15.90 12.68 5.79
CA GLY A 259 -15.16 11.69 5.00
C GLY A 259 -13.79 12.15 4.55
N TRP A 260 -13.61 13.38 4.12
CA TRP A 260 -12.40 13.91 3.51
C TRP A 260 -11.96 15.22 4.17
N HIS A 261 -10.64 15.45 4.20
CA HIS A 261 -10.03 16.67 4.69
C HIS A 261 -9.23 17.35 3.57
N ASP A 262 -9.22 18.68 3.49
CA ASP A 262 -8.58 19.43 2.42
C ASP A 262 -7.11 19.77 2.66
N TRP A 263 -6.57 19.39 3.81
CA TRP A 263 -5.20 19.72 4.24
C TRP A 263 -4.92 21.23 4.23
N SER A 264 -5.91 22.04 4.54
CA SER A 264 -5.85 23.51 4.41
C SER A 264 -5.42 23.99 3.02
N LYS A 265 -5.84 23.25 1.97
CA LYS A 265 -5.56 23.54 0.55
C LYS A 265 -6.88 23.73 -0.21
N PRO A 266 -7.55 24.89 -0.09
CA PRO A 266 -8.86 25.11 -0.71
C PRO A 266 -8.85 24.96 -2.24
N ARG A 267 -7.68 25.06 -2.88
CA ARG A 267 -7.51 24.77 -4.30
C ARG A 267 -7.83 23.31 -4.64
N ALA A 268 -7.52 22.39 -3.73
CA ALA A 268 -7.80 20.96 -3.90
C ALA A 268 -9.30 20.66 -4.05
N HIS A 269 -10.21 21.52 -3.53
CA HIS A 269 -11.66 21.36 -3.75
C HIS A 269 -12.06 21.35 -5.23
N ARG A 270 -11.25 21.93 -6.11
CA ARG A 270 -11.50 21.98 -7.56
C ARG A 270 -10.74 20.96 -8.37
N THR A 271 -9.66 20.43 -7.81
CA THR A 271 -8.67 19.64 -8.58
C THR A 271 -8.55 18.21 -8.09
N ALA A 272 -8.81 17.94 -6.81
CA ALA A 272 -8.82 16.59 -6.28
C ALA A 272 -10.06 15.80 -6.77
N PHE A 273 -9.88 14.50 -6.97
CA PHE A 273 -10.96 13.57 -7.30
C PHE A 273 -11.15 12.57 -6.16
N TYR A 274 -11.96 12.95 -5.18
CA TYR A 274 -12.33 12.12 -4.05
C TYR A 274 -13.76 11.65 -4.19
N ALA A 275 -13.96 10.32 -4.18
CA ALA A 275 -15.26 9.77 -4.51
C ALA A 275 -15.56 8.45 -3.78
N GLU A 276 -16.85 8.17 -3.69
CA GLU A 276 -17.38 6.91 -3.17
C GLU A 276 -18.47 6.36 -4.11
N TYR A 277 -18.65 5.04 -4.08
CA TYR A 277 -19.76 4.37 -4.72
C TYR A 277 -20.22 3.20 -3.87
N HIS A 278 -21.49 3.21 -3.43
CA HIS A 278 -22.10 2.15 -2.63
C HIS A 278 -21.26 1.75 -1.40
N SER A 279 -20.65 2.72 -0.72
CA SER A 279 -20.06 2.47 0.60
C SER A 279 -21.15 2.14 1.61
N GLU A 280 -20.91 1.17 2.47
CA GLU A 280 -21.84 0.70 3.50
C GLU A 280 -21.20 0.70 4.89
N GLY A 281 -21.98 0.35 5.93
CA GLY A 281 -21.53 0.29 7.32
C GLY A 281 -21.73 1.61 8.07
N PRO A 282 -21.41 1.64 9.38
CA PRO A 282 -21.73 2.76 10.26
C PRO A 282 -20.99 4.06 9.93
N GLY A 283 -19.83 3.99 9.25
CA GLY A 283 -19.07 5.16 8.77
C GLY A 283 -19.52 5.66 7.40
N ALA A 284 -20.45 4.98 6.73
CA ALA A 284 -20.97 5.42 5.43
C ALA A 284 -22.01 6.55 5.63
N ALA A 285 -21.64 7.77 5.28
CA ALA A 285 -22.49 8.95 5.45
C ALA A 285 -22.52 9.81 4.17
N PRO A 286 -23.03 9.30 3.02
CA PRO A 286 -22.92 9.95 1.72
C PRO A 286 -23.55 11.33 1.66
N ARG A 287 -24.57 11.61 2.52
CA ARG A 287 -25.24 12.92 2.59
C ARG A 287 -24.48 13.96 3.44
N SER A 288 -23.53 13.51 4.26
CA SER A 288 -22.76 14.35 5.19
C SER A 288 -21.32 14.57 4.72
N ARG A 289 -20.93 13.98 3.58
CA ARG A 289 -19.60 14.17 3.00
C ARG A 289 -19.40 15.63 2.59
N VAL A 290 -18.14 16.05 2.60
CA VAL A 290 -17.79 17.40 2.11
C VAL A 290 -18.30 17.63 0.69
N GLY A 291 -18.81 18.84 0.40
CA GLY A 291 -19.48 19.14 -0.86
C GLY A 291 -18.59 19.08 -2.12
N TRP A 292 -17.27 18.97 -1.97
CA TRP A 292 -16.32 18.83 -3.07
C TRP A 292 -15.94 17.36 -3.35
N SER A 293 -16.41 16.41 -2.57
CA SER A 293 -16.32 14.97 -2.91
C SER A 293 -17.53 14.53 -3.73
N ARG A 294 -17.46 13.32 -4.30
CA ARG A 294 -18.47 12.82 -5.26
C ARG A 294 -19.04 11.48 -4.84
N GLN A 295 -20.31 11.27 -5.14
CA GLN A 295 -20.93 9.95 -5.19
C GLN A 295 -20.98 9.53 -6.67
N LEU A 296 -20.29 8.45 -7.04
CA LEU A 296 -20.18 8.02 -8.43
C LEU A 296 -21.43 7.26 -8.89
N THR A 297 -21.64 7.25 -10.20
CA THR A 297 -22.55 6.37 -10.89
C THR A 297 -21.86 5.05 -11.29
N GLY A 298 -22.63 3.98 -11.56
CA GLY A 298 -22.05 2.72 -12.03
C GLY A 298 -21.27 2.84 -13.36
N LYS A 299 -21.60 3.83 -14.22
CA LYS A 299 -20.84 4.12 -15.43
C LYS A 299 -19.46 4.68 -15.10
N GLU A 300 -19.37 5.63 -14.18
CA GLU A 300 -18.10 6.24 -13.74
C GLU A 300 -17.20 5.22 -13.04
N VAL A 301 -17.77 4.33 -12.20
CA VAL A 301 -17.04 3.22 -11.57
C VAL A 301 -16.40 2.30 -12.61
N ARG A 302 -17.15 1.92 -13.67
CA ARG A 302 -16.58 1.10 -14.76
C ARG A 302 -15.40 1.80 -15.44
N GLN A 303 -15.47 3.11 -15.64
CA GLN A 303 -14.37 3.90 -16.22
C GLN A 303 -13.14 3.92 -15.32
N VAL A 304 -13.32 4.10 -14.00
CA VAL A 304 -12.24 4.06 -13.01
C VAL A 304 -11.56 2.68 -12.97
N LEU A 305 -12.33 1.60 -12.95
CA LEU A 305 -11.80 0.23 -12.88
C LEU A 305 -11.12 -0.22 -14.17
N ALA A 306 -11.60 0.21 -15.33
CA ALA A 306 -11.02 -0.11 -16.65
C ALA A 306 -9.55 0.37 -16.79
N ALA A 307 -9.12 1.34 -15.97
CA ALA A 307 -7.71 1.78 -15.95
C ALA A 307 -6.74 0.70 -15.43
N PHE A 308 -7.26 -0.34 -14.76
CA PHE A 308 -6.48 -1.46 -14.21
C PHE A 308 -6.60 -2.76 -15.02
N GLU A 309 -7.41 -2.77 -16.10
CA GLU A 309 -7.68 -3.97 -16.91
C GLU A 309 -6.74 -4.10 -18.13
N LYS A 310 -5.79 -3.16 -18.30
CA LYS A 310 -4.89 -3.09 -19.49
C LYS A 310 -3.55 -3.74 -19.20
#